data_a6436736e70d0860e48b369b63a7888a
#
_entry.id   a6436736e70d0860e48b369b63a7888a
#
_cell.length_a   1.000
_cell.length_b   1.000
_cell.length_c   1.000
_cell.angle_alpha   90.00
_cell.angle_beta   90.00
_cell.angle_gamma   90.00
#
_symmetry.space_group_name_H-M   'P 1'
#
loop_
_entity.id
_entity.type
_entity.pdbx_description
1 polymer ?
#
loop_
_entity_poly.entity_id
_entity_poly.type
_entity_poly.pdbx_seq_one_letter_code
_entity_poly.pdbx_strand_id
1 'polypeptide(L)'
;QSYGEKSLDLCREVYLEKDERDEDGQDKLMMASWHGGMSIAYSQVGVAHAMSYGLSYLLGTKHGIGNCIVFDQLEEFYPEGVAEFKQMVKKHNIDIPKGLCKDLTDKEFDIMIDVSLSLVPLWENALGDDWQKTITREKLRSMYEKM
;
A
#
# COMPACT_ATOMS: atom_id res chain seq x y z
N GLN A 1 14.89 -2.88 -18.02
CA GLN A 1 13.99 -3.15 -16.89
C GLN A 1 14.15 -2.05 -15.85
N SER A 2 13.04 -1.46 -15.41
CA SER A 2 13.06 -0.42 -14.35
C SER A 2 13.40 -0.99 -12.98
N TYR A 3 13.83 -0.13 -12.06
CA TYR A 3 14.06 -0.55 -10.67
C TYR A 3 12.81 -1.15 -10.02
N GLY A 4 11.63 -0.55 -10.26
CA GLY A 4 10.38 -1.07 -9.73
C GLY A 4 10.02 -2.46 -10.25
N GLU A 5 10.13 -2.68 -11.55
CA GLU A 5 9.90 -4.01 -12.15
C GLU A 5 10.86 -5.05 -11.59
N LYS A 6 12.14 -4.71 -11.47
CA LYS A 6 13.13 -5.65 -10.89
C LYS A 6 12.82 -5.99 -9.44
N SER A 7 12.40 -5.01 -8.65
CA SER A 7 11.96 -5.23 -7.27
C SER A 7 10.78 -6.18 -7.20
N LEU A 8 9.75 -5.95 -8.03
CA LEU A 8 8.56 -6.80 -8.08
C LEU A 8 8.89 -8.24 -8.50
N ASP A 9 9.72 -8.42 -9.53
CA ASP A 9 10.09 -9.76 -9.99
C ASP A 9 10.83 -10.56 -8.91
N LEU A 10 11.76 -9.94 -8.22
CA LEU A 10 12.45 -10.58 -7.09
C LEU A 10 11.51 -10.94 -5.94
N CYS A 11 10.54 -10.07 -5.64
CA CYS A 11 9.50 -10.38 -4.65
C CYS A 11 8.61 -11.55 -5.10
N ARG A 12 8.21 -11.60 -6.37
CA ARG A 12 7.41 -12.70 -6.93
C ARG A 12 8.12 -14.03 -6.83
N GLU A 13 9.39 -14.08 -7.22
CA GLU A 13 10.21 -15.29 -7.11
C GLU A 13 10.19 -15.83 -5.67
N VAL A 14 10.31 -14.97 -4.66
CA VAL A 14 10.38 -15.40 -3.26
C VAL A 14 9.00 -15.71 -2.68
N TYR A 15 7.99 -14.88 -2.92
CA TYR A 15 6.70 -15.00 -2.25
C TYR A 15 5.67 -15.82 -3.01
N LEU A 16 5.75 -15.89 -4.34
CA LEU A 16 4.78 -16.62 -5.15
C LEU A 16 5.33 -17.94 -5.70
N GLU A 17 6.60 -18.00 -6.10
CA GLU A 17 7.17 -19.16 -6.77
C GLU A 17 7.81 -20.16 -5.79
N LYS A 18 8.43 -19.69 -4.70
CA LYS A 18 9.04 -20.55 -3.68
C LYS A 18 8.02 -20.95 -2.60
N ASP A 19 8.16 -22.17 -2.07
CA ASP A 19 7.32 -22.65 -0.96
C ASP A 19 7.93 -22.31 0.40
N GLU A 20 9.25 -22.25 0.50
CA GLU A 20 9.97 -21.95 1.73
C GLU A 20 10.95 -20.78 1.52
N ARG A 21 11.20 -20.05 2.61
CA ARG A 21 12.21 -18.99 2.63
C ARG A 21 13.56 -19.58 2.96
N ASP A 22 14.46 -19.62 1.99
CA ASP A 22 15.84 -20.01 2.10
C ASP A 22 16.82 -18.82 2.08
N GLU A 23 18.12 -19.08 2.16
CA GLU A 23 19.16 -18.04 2.14
C GLU A 23 19.15 -17.27 0.81
N ASP A 24 19.00 -17.93 -0.33
CA ASP A 24 18.84 -17.30 -1.65
C ASP A 24 17.60 -16.38 -1.69
N GLY A 25 16.49 -16.80 -1.08
CA GLY A 25 15.30 -15.98 -0.94
C GLY A 25 15.53 -14.72 -0.09
N GLN A 26 16.32 -14.81 0.96
CA GLN A 26 16.69 -13.65 1.78
C GLN A 26 17.55 -12.66 1.01
N ASP A 27 18.52 -13.12 0.24
CA ASP A 27 19.37 -12.28 -0.62
C ASP A 27 18.51 -11.59 -1.70
N LYS A 28 17.59 -12.32 -2.32
CA LYS A 28 16.66 -11.74 -3.29
C LYS A 28 15.78 -10.66 -2.69
N LEU A 29 15.28 -10.83 -1.48
CA LEU A 29 14.48 -9.80 -0.78
C LEU A 29 15.32 -8.58 -0.42
N MET A 30 16.60 -8.77 -0.04
CA MET A 30 17.52 -7.66 0.17
C MET A 30 17.71 -6.84 -1.12
N MET A 31 17.93 -7.51 -2.23
CA MET A 31 18.05 -6.88 -3.54
C MET A 31 16.73 -6.24 -4.00
N ALA A 32 15.59 -6.88 -3.74
CA ALA A 32 14.28 -6.30 -4.02
C ALA A 32 14.06 -5.00 -3.24
N SER A 33 14.41 -4.98 -1.97
CA SER A 33 14.34 -3.78 -1.12
C SER A 33 15.21 -2.64 -1.67
N TRP A 34 16.45 -2.95 -2.07
CA TRP A 34 17.35 -1.97 -2.69
C TRP A 34 16.77 -1.40 -3.99
N HIS A 35 16.30 -2.27 -4.89
CA HIS A 35 15.68 -1.83 -6.15
C HIS A 35 14.41 -1.01 -5.90
N GLY A 36 13.59 -1.39 -4.94
CA GLY A 36 12.40 -0.64 -4.53
C GLY A 36 12.77 0.77 -4.02
N GLY A 37 13.79 0.85 -3.17
CA GLY A 37 14.33 2.12 -2.68
C GLY A 37 14.85 3.01 -3.80
N MET A 38 15.58 2.45 -4.77
CA MET A 38 16.04 3.20 -5.95
C MET A 38 14.86 3.68 -6.82
N SER A 39 13.80 2.86 -6.96
CA SER A 39 12.59 3.29 -7.67
C SER A 39 11.96 4.53 -7.01
N ILE A 40 11.82 4.51 -5.70
CA ILE A 40 11.27 5.64 -4.93
C ILE A 40 12.17 6.88 -5.02
N ALA A 41 13.49 6.71 -5.02
CA ALA A 41 14.44 7.81 -5.11
C ALA A 41 14.34 8.61 -6.44
N TYR A 42 13.90 7.95 -7.50
CA TYR A 42 13.73 8.57 -8.82
C TYR A 42 12.27 8.86 -9.19
N SER A 43 11.33 8.50 -8.33
CA SER A 43 9.91 8.74 -8.54
C SER A 43 9.23 9.15 -7.23
N GLN A 44 7.98 8.81 -7.06
CA GLN A 44 7.23 9.05 -5.83
C GLN A 44 6.42 7.79 -5.52
N VAL A 45 5.98 7.66 -4.28
CA VAL A 45 4.99 6.65 -3.86
C VAL A 45 3.57 7.10 -4.21
N GLY A 46 2.59 6.21 -4.13
CA GLY A 46 1.23 6.45 -4.65
C GLY A 46 0.12 6.30 -3.63
N VAL A 47 -1.05 5.84 -4.10
CA VAL A 47 -2.33 5.76 -3.35
C VAL A 47 -2.19 5.05 -2.01
N ALA A 48 -1.52 3.88 -2.00
CA ALA A 48 -1.36 3.10 -0.76
C ALA A 48 -0.65 3.90 0.33
N HIS A 49 0.42 4.58 0.00
CA HIS A 49 1.17 5.40 0.94
C HIS A 49 0.38 6.63 1.39
N ALA A 50 -0.28 7.34 0.46
CA ALA A 50 -1.09 8.50 0.81
C ALA A 50 -2.18 8.17 1.83
N MET A 51 -2.83 7.02 1.70
CA MET A 51 -3.84 6.57 2.66
C MET A 51 -3.22 5.97 3.93
N SER A 52 -2.15 5.19 3.84
CA SER A 52 -1.52 4.56 5.01
C SER A 52 -0.94 5.58 5.98
N TYR A 53 -0.50 6.74 5.52
CA TYR A 53 -0.07 7.82 6.40
C TYR A 53 -1.21 8.37 7.27
N GLY A 54 -2.43 8.43 6.74
CA GLY A 54 -3.62 8.75 7.54
C GLY A 54 -3.85 7.74 8.66
N LEU A 55 -3.80 6.44 8.34
CA LEU A 55 -3.91 5.37 9.34
C LEU A 55 -2.81 5.45 10.40
N SER A 56 -1.56 5.62 9.96
CA SER A 56 -0.43 5.69 10.89
C SER A 56 -0.49 6.90 11.79
N TYR A 57 -0.93 8.04 11.27
CA TYR A 57 -1.08 9.27 12.05
C TYR A 57 -2.13 9.13 13.15
N LEU A 58 -3.29 8.56 12.85
CA LEU A 58 -4.39 8.43 13.80
C LEU A 58 -4.26 7.20 14.70
N LEU A 59 -3.93 6.05 14.14
CA LEU A 59 -3.98 4.75 14.85
C LEU A 59 -2.60 4.22 15.24
N GLY A 60 -1.52 4.87 14.83
CA GLY A 60 -0.15 4.44 15.13
C GLY A 60 0.24 3.13 14.44
N THR A 61 -0.38 2.77 13.32
CA THR A 61 -0.02 1.57 12.56
C THR A 61 1.43 1.64 12.08
N LYS A 62 2.14 0.53 12.15
CA LYS A 62 3.48 0.43 11.55
C LYS A 62 3.38 0.59 10.04
N HIS A 63 4.34 1.28 9.44
CA HIS A 63 4.32 1.67 8.02
C HIS A 63 4.00 0.51 7.07
N GLY A 64 4.74 -0.59 7.14
CA GLY A 64 4.51 -1.74 6.25
C GLY A 64 3.12 -2.39 6.44
N ILE A 65 2.66 -2.50 7.68
CA ILE A 65 1.33 -3.04 8.01
C ILE A 65 0.24 -2.09 7.50
N GLY A 66 0.38 -0.80 7.72
CA GLY A 66 -0.54 0.22 7.21
C GLY A 66 -0.68 0.17 5.67
N ASN A 67 0.43 0.03 4.96
CA ASN A 67 0.41 -0.15 3.50
C ASN A 67 -0.30 -1.44 3.08
N CYS A 68 -0.10 -2.56 3.79
CA CYS A 68 -0.80 -3.81 3.50
C CYS A 68 -2.32 -3.70 3.73
N ILE A 69 -2.74 -3.06 4.83
CA ILE A 69 -4.16 -2.83 5.14
C ILE A 69 -4.82 -2.03 4.02
N VAL A 70 -4.18 -0.94 3.59
CA VAL A 70 -4.71 -0.09 2.52
C VAL A 70 -4.69 -0.83 1.19
N PHE A 71 -3.58 -1.47 0.83
CA PHE A 71 -3.42 -2.15 -0.46
C PHE A 71 -4.45 -3.26 -0.68
N ASP A 72 -4.83 -3.95 0.38
CA ASP A 72 -5.90 -4.97 0.34
C ASP A 72 -7.26 -4.41 -0.14
N GLN A 73 -7.47 -3.09 -0.06
CA GLN A 73 -8.69 -2.39 -0.46
C GLN A 73 -8.56 -1.59 -1.78
N LEU A 74 -7.41 -1.68 -2.47
CA LEU A 74 -7.14 -0.88 -3.68
C LEU A 74 -7.45 -1.59 -5.00
N GLU A 75 -8.36 -2.54 -5.02
CA GLU A 75 -8.72 -3.32 -6.21
C GLU A 75 -9.19 -2.45 -7.38
N GLU A 76 -9.88 -1.33 -7.09
CA GLU A 76 -10.32 -0.36 -8.09
C GLU A 76 -9.15 0.30 -8.82
N PHE A 77 -8.02 0.54 -8.14
CA PHE A 77 -6.86 1.23 -8.70
C PHE A 77 -5.81 0.27 -9.28
N TYR A 78 -5.64 -0.89 -8.64
CA TYR A 78 -4.59 -1.86 -8.96
C TYR A 78 -5.13 -3.29 -8.96
N PRO A 79 -6.07 -3.64 -9.86
CA PRO A 79 -6.77 -4.93 -9.81
C PRO A 79 -5.84 -6.14 -9.88
N GLU A 80 -4.86 -6.12 -10.79
CA GLU A 80 -3.89 -7.20 -10.94
C GLU A 80 -2.93 -7.30 -9.74
N GLY A 81 -2.42 -6.15 -9.29
CA GLY A 81 -1.52 -6.09 -8.13
C GLY A 81 -2.19 -6.54 -6.84
N VAL A 82 -3.45 -6.16 -6.62
CA VAL A 82 -4.21 -6.59 -5.44
C VAL A 82 -4.53 -8.08 -5.50
N ALA A 83 -4.89 -8.61 -6.67
CA ALA A 83 -5.10 -10.05 -6.86
C ALA A 83 -3.85 -10.86 -6.53
N GLU A 84 -2.68 -10.42 -7.01
CA GLU A 84 -1.38 -11.03 -6.74
C GLU A 84 -1.00 -10.93 -5.25
N PHE A 85 -1.24 -9.77 -4.63
CA PHE A 85 -1.05 -9.56 -3.19
C PHE A 85 -1.92 -10.53 -2.36
N LYS A 86 -3.18 -10.70 -2.71
CA LYS A 86 -4.09 -11.64 -2.02
C LYS A 86 -3.64 -13.10 -2.17
N GLN A 87 -3.08 -13.49 -3.32
CA GLN A 87 -2.47 -14.81 -3.49
C GLN A 87 -1.30 -15.03 -2.53
N MET A 88 -0.40 -14.05 -2.43
CA MET A 88 0.74 -14.10 -1.51
C MET A 88 0.29 -14.17 -0.05
N VAL A 89 -0.65 -13.34 0.35
CA VAL A 89 -1.23 -13.32 1.71
C VAL A 89 -1.83 -14.69 2.06
N LYS A 90 -2.60 -15.29 1.15
CA LYS A 90 -3.18 -16.62 1.32
C LYS A 90 -2.12 -17.72 1.40
N LYS A 91 -1.14 -17.70 0.49
CA LYS A 91 -0.05 -18.70 0.44
C LYS A 91 0.75 -18.76 1.74
N HIS A 92 1.05 -17.59 2.32
CA HIS A 92 1.87 -17.48 3.52
C HIS A 92 1.06 -17.38 4.82
N ASN A 93 -0.25 -17.56 4.74
CA ASN A 93 -1.14 -17.53 5.91
C ASN A 93 -0.99 -16.22 6.71
N ILE A 94 -0.85 -15.09 6.02
CA ILE A 94 -0.69 -13.77 6.64
C ILE A 94 -2.06 -13.23 7.03
N ASP A 95 -2.19 -12.81 8.28
CA ASP A 95 -3.39 -12.15 8.78
C ASP A 95 -3.26 -10.63 8.61
N ILE A 96 -4.00 -10.08 7.66
CA ILE A 96 -4.09 -8.62 7.47
C ILE A 96 -5.12 -8.07 8.46
N PRO A 97 -4.73 -7.13 9.36
CA PRO A 97 -5.68 -6.53 10.31
C PRO A 97 -6.89 -5.92 9.59
N LYS A 98 -8.08 -6.15 10.14
CA LYS A 98 -9.36 -5.65 9.61
C LYS A 98 -10.18 -5.01 10.71
N GLY A 99 -11.10 -4.12 10.33
CA GLY A 99 -12.01 -3.48 11.26
C GLY A 99 -11.36 -2.47 12.19
N LEU A 100 -10.20 -1.91 11.85
CA LEU A 100 -9.52 -0.91 12.66
C LEU A 100 -10.30 0.41 12.72
N CYS A 101 -11.03 0.73 11.67
CA CYS A 101 -11.76 1.99 11.55
C CYS A 101 -13.23 1.90 11.98
N LYS A 102 -13.73 0.73 12.38
CA LYS A 102 -15.16 0.50 12.67
C LYS A 102 -15.75 1.35 13.80
N ASP A 103 -14.94 1.69 14.78
CA ASP A 103 -15.37 2.42 15.99
C ASP A 103 -14.89 3.88 16.00
N LEU A 104 -14.34 4.38 14.88
CA LEU A 104 -13.87 5.75 14.78
C LEU A 104 -15.03 6.74 14.69
N THR A 105 -14.86 7.88 15.36
CA THR A 105 -15.77 9.02 15.30
C THR A 105 -15.61 9.76 13.97
N ASP A 106 -16.61 10.56 13.59
CA ASP A 106 -16.52 11.41 12.39
C ASP A 106 -15.31 12.35 12.42
N LYS A 107 -15.01 12.89 13.59
CA LYS A 107 -13.83 13.76 13.78
C LYS A 107 -12.52 13.02 13.53
N GLU A 108 -12.40 11.76 13.95
CA GLU A 108 -11.22 10.94 13.71
C GLU A 108 -11.08 10.58 12.22
N PHE A 109 -12.18 10.27 11.54
CA PHE A 109 -12.17 10.12 10.09
C PHE A 109 -11.72 11.40 9.38
N ASP A 110 -12.22 12.56 9.80
CA ASP A 110 -11.82 13.83 9.21
C ASP A 110 -10.32 14.09 9.35
N ILE A 111 -9.74 13.80 10.51
CA ILE A 111 -8.29 13.91 10.73
C ILE A 111 -7.52 13.00 9.76
N MET A 112 -7.91 11.73 9.65
CA MET A 112 -7.29 10.76 8.75
C MET A 112 -7.34 11.24 7.29
N ILE A 113 -8.51 11.71 6.87
CA ILE A 113 -8.76 12.21 5.51
C ILE A 113 -7.92 13.48 5.24
N ASP A 114 -7.86 14.41 6.18
CA ASP A 114 -7.07 15.63 6.04
C ASP A 114 -5.58 15.32 5.88
N VAL A 115 -5.05 14.40 6.68
CA VAL A 115 -3.66 13.94 6.54
C VAL A 115 -3.42 13.36 5.15
N SER A 116 -4.29 12.46 4.71
CA SER A 116 -4.18 11.82 3.38
C SER A 116 -4.26 12.84 2.25
N LEU A 117 -5.23 13.75 2.27
CA LEU A 117 -5.41 14.78 1.23
C LEU A 117 -4.27 15.80 1.20
N SER A 118 -3.58 16.03 2.30
CA SER A 118 -2.42 16.93 2.35
C SER A 118 -1.22 16.43 1.56
N LEU A 119 -1.17 15.15 1.22
CA LEU A 119 -0.06 14.49 0.52
C LEU A 119 -0.19 14.62 -1.00
N VAL A 120 -0.39 15.85 -1.49
CA VAL A 120 -0.63 16.17 -2.90
C VAL A 120 0.37 15.51 -3.86
N PRO A 121 1.71 15.55 -3.63
CA PRO A 121 2.65 14.92 -4.57
C PRO A 121 2.45 13.42 -4.76
N LEU A 122 1.92 12.71 -3.77
CA LEU A 122 1.64 11.28 -3.85
C LEU A 122 0.43 11.01 -4.75
N TRP A 123 -0.60 11.84 -4.60
CA TRP A 123 -1.81 11.75 -5.42
C TRP A 123 -1.54 12.12 -6.88
N GLU A 124 -0.80 13.21 -7.12
CA GLU A 124 -0.39 13.62 -8.46
C GLU A 124 0.46 12.56 -9.17
N ASN A 125 1.40 11.95 -8.46
CA ASN A 125 2.19 10.84 -9.02
C ASN A 125 1.34 9.62 -9.40
N ALA A 126 0.36 9.27 -8.57
CA ALA A 126 -0.47 8.10 -8.79
C ALA A 126 -1.56 8.29 -9.84
N LEU A 127 -2.19 9.46 -9.87
CA LEU A 127 -3.44 9.71 -10.60
C LEU A 127 -3.39 10.93 -11.53
N GLY A 128 -2.28 11.67 -11.55
CA GLY A 128 -2.11 12.88 -12.36
C GLY A 128 -2.71 14.13 -11.72
N ASP A 129 -2.62 15.25 -12.44
CA ASP A 129 -3.00 16.59 -11.94
C ASP A 129 -4.50 16.69 -11.57
N ASP A 130 -5.33 15.86 -12.18
CA ASP A 130 -6.77 15.82 -11.98
C ASP A 130 -7.23 14.87 -10.84
N TRP A 131 -6.32 14.40 -10.01
CA TRP A 131 -6.57 13.40 -8.97
C TRP A 131 -7.77 13.73 -8.05
N GLN A 132 -8.02 15.00 -7.78
CA GLN A 132 -9.12 15.47 -6.93
C GLN A 132 -10.52 15.15 -7.52
N LYS A 133 -10.61 14.90 -8.83
CA LYS A 133 -11.88 14.44 -9.45
C LYS A 133 -12.23 13.02 -9.02
N THR A 134 -11.22 12.21 -8.70
CA THR A 134 -11.40 10.81 -8.26
C THR A 134 -11.36 10.69 -6.74
N ILE A 135 -10.42 11.40 -6.09
CA ILE A 135 -10.17 11.32 -4.65
C ILE A 135 -10.88 12.49 -3.96
N THR A 136 -12.14 12.27 -3.62
CA THR A 136 -12.92 13.18 -2.79
C THR A 136 -12.87 12.75 -1.32
N ARG A 137 -13.29 13.63 -0.40
CA ARG A 137 -13.44 13.30 1.02
C ARG A 137 -14.38 12.10 1.23
N GLU A 138 -15.49 12.09 0.52
CA GLU A 138 -16.49 11.01 0.56
C GLU A 138 -15.89 9.69 0.06
N LYS A 139 -15.10 9.74 -1.00
CA LYS A 139 -14.41 8.56 -1.53
C LYS A 139 -13.43 8.00 -0.52
N LEU A 140 -12.57 8.83 0.06
CA LEU A 140 -11.62 8.42 1.10
C LEU A 140 -12.34 7.87 2.34
N ARG A 141 -13.42 8.55 2.79
CA ARG A 141 -14.24 8.06 3.90
C ARG A 141 -14.74 6.64 3.63
N SER A 142 -15.35 6.42 2.47
CA SER A 142 -15.87 5.11 2.05
C SER A 142 -14.78 4.03 2.01
N MET A 143 -13.56 4.39 1.61
CA MET A 143 -12.43 3.46 1.57
C MET A 143 -11.91 3.12 2.97
N TYR A 144 -11.74 4.11 3.85
CA TYR A 144 -11.30 3.90 5.23
C TYR A 144 -12.32 3.09 6.05
N GLU A 145 -13.63 3.25 5.81
CA GLU A 145 -14.67 2.48 6.51
C GLU A 145 -14.58 0.96 6.26
N LYS A 146 -13.89 0.54 5.20
CA LYS A 146 -13.66 -0.87 4.90
C LYS A 146 -12.43 -1.46 5.62
N MET A 147 -11.64 -0.63 6.26
CA MET A 147 -10.40 -0.97 6.96
C MET A 147 -10.68 -1.03 8.47
#